data_db817dd0b115c87ab1ea5fd03b26baa8
#
_entry.id   db817dd0b115c87ab1ea5fd03b26baa8
#
_cell.length_a   1.000
_cell.length_b   1.000
_cell.length_c   1.000
_cell.angle_alpha   90.00
_cell.angle_beta   90.00
_cell.angle_gamma   90.00
#
_symmetry.space_group_name_H-M   'P 1'
#
loop_
_entity.id
_entity.type
_entity.pdbx_description
1 polymer ?
#
loop_
_entity_poly.entity_id
_entity_poly.type
_entity_poly.pdbx_seq_one_letter_code
_entity_poly.pdbx_strand_id
1 'polypeptide(L)'
;MNLHDNVDAAEVAKFSALAHRWWDKDSEFKPLHDINPLRLGWIQAHQSLSGLTVLDVGCGGGILSDAMARAGASVTGIDMSSKALGVAKLHALEASTSGVVYREITAEALADEMPAAFDVVTCMEMLEH
;
A
#
# COMPACT_ATOMS: atom_id res chain seq x y z
N MET A 1 1.92 -20.31 -27.42
CA MET A 1 1.16 -19.42 -26.53
C MET A 1 -0.32 -19.80 -26.60
N ASN A 2 -0.96 -19.95 -25.47
CA ASN A 2 -2.37 -20.33 -25.42
C ASN A 2 -3.26 -19.09 -25.22
N LEU A 3 -4.59 -19.31 -25.28
CA LEU A 3 -5.56 -18.21 -25.12
C LEU A 3 -5.48 -17.55 -23.74
N HIS A 4 -5.10 -18.31 -22.72
CA HIS A 4 -4.96 -17.82 -21.37
C HIS A 4 -3.87 -16.76 -21.29
N ASP A 5 -2.74 -16.97 -21.94
CA ASP A 5 -1.64 -15.99 -21.95
C ASP A 5 -2.04 -14.68 -22.62
N ASN A 6 -2.84 -14.74 -23.70
CA ASN A 6 -3.34 -13.55 -24.38
C ASN A 6 -4.32 -12.76 -23.52
N VAL A 7 -5.20 -13.45 -22.79
CA VAL A 7 -6.13 -12.82 -21.85
C VAL A 7 -5.35 -12.18 -20.69
N ASP A 8 -4.35 -12.86 -20.17
CA ASP A 8 -3.53 -12.34 -19.11
C ASP A 8 -2.76 -11.09 -19.54
N ALA A 9 -2.26 -11.06 -20.77
CA ALA A 9 -1.58 -9.90 -21.31
C ALA A 9 -2.49 -8.67 -21.38
N ALA A 10 -3.75 -8.84 -21.80
CA ALA A 10 -4.73 -7.77 -21.84
C ALA A 10 -5.09 -7.27 -20.43
N GLU A 11 -5.25 -8.18 -19.48
CA GLU A 11 -5.50 -7.83 -18.08
C GLU A 11 -4.32 -7.06 -17.49
N VAL A 12 -3.10 -7.50 -17.76
CA VAL A 12 -1.89 -6.83 -17.28
C VAL A 12 -1.81 -5.41 -17.85
N ALA A 13 -2.16 -5.21 -19.13
CA ALA A 13 -2.15 -3.89 -19.75
C ALA A 13 -3.14 -2.94 -19.08
N LYS A 14 -4.37 -3.39 -18.82
CA LYS A 14 -5.38 -2.60 -18.12
C LYS A 14 -4.94 -2.28 -16.69
N PHE A 15 -4.36 -3.25 -16.04
CA PHE A 15 -3.85 -3.13 -14.69
C PHE A 15 -2.72 -2.10 -14.62
N SER A 16 -1.77 -2.16 -15.55
CA SER A 16 -0.66 -1.20 -15.62
C SER A 16 -1.16 0.22 -15.82
N ALA A 17 -2.19 0.41 -16.67
CA ALA A 17 -2.78 1.72 -16.87
C ALA A 17 -3.39 2.27 -15.58
N LEU A 18 -4.09 1.42 -14.82
CA LEU A 18 -4.64 1.81 -13.52
C LEU A 18 -3.53 2.18 -12.54
N ALA A 19 -2.47 1.37 -12.49
CA ALA A 19 -1.35 1.61 -11.59
C ALA A 19 -0.68 2.95 -11.89
N HIS A 20 -0.46 3.25 -13.16
CA HIS A 20 0.13 4.52 -13.55
C HIS A 20 -0.74 5.71 -13.17
N ARG A 21 -2.08 5.60 -13.35
CA ARG A 21 -3.00 6.66 -12.92
C ARG A 21 -2.99 6.85 -11.42
N TRP A 22 -2.99 5.75 -10.67
CA TRP A 22 -3.00 5.80 -9.20
C TRP A 22 -1.83 6.61 -8.66
N TRP A 23 -0.65 6.41 -9.25
CA TRP A 23 0.57 7.06 -8.80
C TRP A 23 0.88 8.37 -9.53
N ASP A 24 0.06 8.76 -10.50
CA ASP A 24 0.16 10.06 -11.17
C ASP A 24 -0.44 11.13 -10.28
N LYS A 25 0.38 12.06 -9.83
CA LYS A 25 -0.01 13.12 -8.91
C LYS A 25 -0.97 14.13 -9.52
N ASP A 26 -1.18 14.09 -10.83
CA ASP A 26 -2.11 14.99 -11.54
C ASP A 26 -3.39 14.27 -11.96
N SER A 27 -3.55 12.99 -11.61
CA SER A 27 -4.74 12.20 -11.94
C SER A 27 -5.86 12.40 -10.91
N GLU A 28 -6.92 11.59 -11.05
CA GLU A 28 -8.04 11.53 -10.10
C GLU A 28 -7.60 11.15 -8.68
N PHE A 29 -6.42 10.57 -8.52
CA PHE A 29 -5.87 10.21 -7.22
C PHE A 29 -5.04 11.32 -6.57
N LYS A 30 -5.01 12.51 -7.17
CA LYS A 30 -4.28 13.66 -6.65
C LYS A 30 -4.59 13.95 -5.17
N PRO A 31 -5.86 13.90 -4.71
CA PRO A 31 -6.13 14.20 -3.29
C PRO A 31 -5.38 13.29 -2.33
N LEU A 32 -5.16 12.03 -2.69
CA LEU A 32 -4.41 11.09 -1.85
C LEU A 32 -2.94 11.49 -1.76
N HIS A 33 -2.36 11.93 -2.87
CA HIS A 33 -0.97 12.39 -2.90
C HIS A 33 -0.80 13.70 -2.14
N ASP A 34 -1.78 14.59 -2.22
CA ASP A 34 -1.73 15.88 -1.53
C ASP A 34 -1.78 15.72 -0.01
N ILE A 35 -2.60 14.78 0.48
CA ILE A 35 -2.77 14.58 1.92
C ILE A 35 -1.70 13.67 2.52
N ASN A 36 -1.03 12.86 1.71
CA ASN A 36 -0.08 11.87 2.21
C ASN A 36 1.07 12.47 3.04
N PRO A 37 1.73 13.56 2.60
CA PRO A 37 2.78 14.17 3.42
C PRO A 37 2.30 14.64 4.79
N LEU A 38 1.04 15.09 4.87
CA LEU A 38 0.44 15.53 6.13
C LEU A 38 0.20 14.35 7.07
N ARG A 39 -0.30 13.24 6.52
CA ARG A 39 -0.52 12.00 7.28
C ARG A 39 0.80 11.42 7.79
N LEU A 40 1.80 11.35 6.92
CA LEU A 40 3.12 10.86 7.29
C LEU A 40 3.75 11.76 8.35
N GLY A 41 3.69 13.07 8.16
CA GLY A 41 4.22 14.03 9.11
C GLY A 41 3.56 13.93 10.48
N TRP A 42 2.25 13.73 10.52
CA TRP A 42 1.52 13.54 11.77
C TRP A 42 1.98 12.28 12.50
N ILE A 43 2.14 11.18 11.77
CA ILE A 43 2.62 9.92 12.34
C ILE A 43 4.04 10.11 12.91
N GLN A 44 4.93 10.71 12.14
CA GLN A 44 6.33 10.92 12.53
C GLN A 44 6.47 11.89 13.71
N ALA A 45 5.54 12.83 13.86
CA ALA A 45 5.53 13.73 15.00
C ALA A 45 5.26 12.99 16.32
N HIS A 46 4.58 11.86 16.26
CA HIS A 46 4.27 11.05 17.43
C HIS A 46 5.32 9.97 17.69
N GLN A 47 5.93 9.45 16.63
CA GLN A 47 6.89 8.37 16.76
C GLN A 47 7.77 8.26 15.51
N SER A 48 9.09 8.15 15.71
CA SER A 48 9.99 7.86 14.59
C SER A 48 9.67 6.49 14.02
N LEU A 49 9.57 6.40 12.69
CA LEU A 49 9.24 5.16 12.00
C LEU A 49 10.46 4.26 11.76
N SER A 50 11.68 4.82 11.84
CA SER A 50 12.88 4.06 11.54
C SER A 50 13.02 2.84 12.45
N GLY A 51 13.14 1.66 11.86
CA GLY A 51 13.33 0.40 12.58
C GLY A 51 12.05 -0.19 13.18
N LEU A 52 10.90 0.45 13.01
CA LEU A 52 9.64 -0.06 13.56
C LEU A 52 8.93 -0.99 12.57
N THR A 53 8.10 -1.88 13.12
CA THR A 53 7.17 -2.68 12.34
C THR A 53 5.81 -2.00 12.32
N VAL A 54 5.25 -1.81 11.12
CA VAL A 54 4.01 -1.06 10.92
C VAL A 54 3.01 -1.91 10.15
N LEU A 55 1.76 -1.90 10.61
CA LEU A 55 0.63 -2.47 9.87
C LEU A 55 -0.22 -1.32 9.35
N ASP A 56 -0.41 -1.26 8.03
CA ASP A 56 -1.28 -0.27 7.39
C ASP A 56 -2.56 -0.96 6.91
N VAL A 57 -3.65 -0.74 7.64
CA VAL A 57 -4.95 -1.36 7.39
C VAL A 57 -5.70 -0.55 6.36
N GLY A 58 -6.19 -1.21 5.32
CA GLY A 58 -6.86 -0.52 4.21
C GLY A 58 -5.85 0.28 3.38
N CYS A 59 -4.71 -0.32 3.06
CA CYS A 59 -3.58 0.39 2.44
C CYS A 59 -3.84 0.88 1.01
N GLY A 60 -4.86 0.35 0.33
CA GLY A 60 -5.18 0.72 -1.05
C GLY A 60 -3.99 0.52 -1.98
N GLY A 61 -3.71 1.50 -2.82
CA GLY A 61 -2.60 1.47 -3.77
C GLY A 61 -1.23 1.71 -3.18
N GLY A 62 -1.12 1.81 -1.85
CA GLY A 62 0.16 1.81 -1.15
C GLY A 62 0.83 3.17 -0.97
N ILE A 63 0.11 4.27 -1.19
CA ILE A 63 0.72 5.60 -1.10
C ILE A 63 1.34 5.85 0.27
N LEU A 64 0.58 5.61 1.35
CA LEU A 64 1.10 5.79 2.71
C LEU A 64 2.09 4.69 3.09
N SER A 65 1.76 3.43 2.78
CA SER A 65 2.64 2.29 3.08
C SER A 65 4.02 2.47 2.48
N ASP A 66 4.08 2.88 1.20
CA ASP A 66 5.35 3.11 0.50
C ASP A 66 6.16 4.22 1.18
N ALA A 67 5.48 5.31 1.56
CA ALA A 67 6.14 6.44 2.23
C ALA A 67 6.70 6.04 3.60
N MET A 68 5.96 5.23 4.36
CA MET A 68 6.44 4.74 5.66
C MET A 68 7.64 3.81 5.51
N ALA A 69 7.63 2.94 4.49
CA ALA A 69 8.77 2.08 4.21
C ALA A 69 10.01 2.89 3.84
N ARG A 70 9.84 3.94 3.04
CA ARG A 70 10.94 4.85 2.68
C ARG A 70 11.47 5.61 3.89
N ALA A 71 10.64 5.80 4.91
CA ALA A 71 11.06 6.43 6.17
C ALA A 71 11.77 5.45 7.12
N GLY A 72 11.97 4.21 6.70
CA GLY A 72 12.75 3.22 7.44
C GLY A 72 11.95 2.17 8.20
N ALA A 73 10.63 2.17 8.08
CA ALA A 73 9.79 1.17 8.73
C ALA A 73 9.75 -0.13 7.92
N SER A 74 9.46 -1.23 8.62
CA SER A 74 9.08 -2.49 8.00
C SER A 74 7.56 -2.54 7.96
N VAL A 75 6.98 -2.38 6.77
CA VAL A 75 5.54 -2.18 6.61
C VAL A 75 4.86 -3.41 6.04
N THR A 76 3.74 -3.79 6.64
CA THR A 76 2.80 -4.73 6.06
C THR A 76 1.52 -3.95 5.73
N GLY A 77 1.21 -3.83 4.45
CA GLY A 77 -0.04 -3.21 4.00
C GLY A 77 -1.06 -4.29 3.72
N ILE A 78 -2.26 -4.13 4.24
CA ILE A 78 -3.36 -5.09 4.00
C ILE A 78 -4.58 -4.38 3.43
N ASP A 79 -5.27 -5.09 2.55
CA ASP A 79 -6.49 -4.60 1.93
C ASP A 79 -7.26 -5.80 1.39
N MET A 80 -8.55 -5.66 1.19
CA MET A 80 -9.37 -6.71 0.59
C MET A 80 -9.53 -6.51 -0.92
N SER A 81 -9.05 -5.41 -1.47
CA SER A 81 -9.05 -5.18 -2.91
C SER A 81 -7.77 -5.72 -3.53
N SER A 82 -7.88 -6.85 -4.23
CA SER A 82 -6.74 -7.43 -4.94
C SER A 82 -6.19 -6.47 -6.00
N LYS A 83 -7.08 -5.68 -6.62
CA LYS A 83 -6.72 -4.71 -7.63
C LYS A 83 -5.84 -3.59 -7.04
N ALA A 84 -6.25 -3.03 -5.91
CA ALA A 84 -5.48 -2.00 -5.22
C ALA A 84 -4.12 -2.53 -4.75
N LEU A 85 -4.11 -3.74 -4.17
CA LEU A 85 -2.87 -4.37 -3.73
C LEU A 85 -1.92 -4.63 -4.89
N GLY A 86 -2.45 -5.00 -6.04
CA GLY A 86 -1.63 -5.17 -7.23
C GLY A 86 -0.98 -3.87 -7.67
N VAL A 87 -1.70 -2.74 -7.59
CA VAL A 87 -1.14 -1.41 -7.85
C VAL A 87 0.01 -1.13 -6.89
N ALA A 88 -0.20 -1.41 -5.59
CA ALA A 88 0.82 -1.19 -4.58
C ALA A 88 2.07 -2.02 -4.83
N LYS A 89 1.88 -3.31 -5.15
CA LYS A 89 3.00 -4.23 -5.44
C LYS A 89 3.78 -3.80 -6.67
N LEU A 90 3.07 -3.41 -7.73
CA LEU A 90 3.72 -2.97 -8.97
C LEU A 90 4.55 -1.70 -8.73
N HIS A 91 3.99 -0.74 -8.00
CA HIS A 91 4.73 0.48 -7.68
C HIS A 91 6.00 0.18 -6.87
N ALA A 92 5.91 -0.71 -5.88
CA ALA A 92 7.07 -1.08 -5.07
C ALA A 92 8.18 -1.69 -5.94
N LEU A 93 7.80 -2.54 -6.92
CA LEU A 93 8.77 -3.11 -7.85
C LEU A 93 9.40 -2.04 -8.74
N GLU A 94 8.61 -1.18 -9.35
CA GLU A 94 9.11 -0.15 -10.27
C GLU A 94 9.97 0.89 -9.56
N ALA A 95 9.60 1.25 -8.34
CA ALA A 95 10.32 2.26 -7.55
C ALA A 95 11.43 1.65 -6.70
N SER A 96 11.59 0.33 -6.73
CA SER A 96 12.56 -0.40 -5.92
C SER A 96 12.41 -0.11 -4.42
N THR A 97 11.17 0.05 -3.96
CA THR A 97 10.90 0.27 -2.54
C THR A 97 11.05 -1.06 -1.79
N SER A 98 11.94 -1.07 -0.82
CA SER A 98 12.12 -2.22 0.06
C SER A 98 11.44 -1.97 1.41
N GLY A 99 11.26 -3.02 2.20
CA GLY A 99 10.68 -2.88 3.52
C GLY A 99 9.16 -2.85 3.54
N VAL A 100 8.50 -3.17 2.43
CA VAL A 100 7.03 -3.23 2.39
C VAL A 100 6.57 -4.55 1.78
N VAL A 101 5.55 -5.14 2.41
CA VAL A 101 4.88 -6.36 1.95
C VAL A 101 3.39 -6.08 1.93
N TYR A 102 2.70 -6.55 0.90
CA TYR A 102 1.26 -6.35 0.75
C TYR A 102 0.53 -7.69 0.78
N ARG A 103 -0.58 -7.75 1.53
CA ARG A 103 -1.35 -8.99 1.68
C ARG A 103 -2.85 -8.71 1.57
N GLU A 104 -3.57 -9.62 0.90
CA GLU A 104 -5.03 -9.60 0.84
C GLU A 104 -5.57 -10.41 2.02
N ILE A 105 -5.79 -9.72 3.13
CA ILE A 105 -6.21 -10.36 4.38
C ILE A 105 -6.94 -9.31 5.22
N THR A 106 -7.87 -9.76 6.07
CA THR A 106 -8.52 -8.87 7.03
C THR A 106 -7.62 -8.63 8.24
N ALA A 107 -7.86 -7.52 8.94
CA ALA A 107 -7.12 -7.21 10.16
C ALA A 107 -7.31 -8.31 11.23
N GLU A 108 -8.54 -8.83 11.33
CA GLU A 108 -8.88 -9.89 12.29
C GLU A 108 -8.10 -11.18 12.00
N ALA A 109 -8.08 -11.60 10.74
CA ALA A 109 -7.37 -12.82 10.35
C ALA A 109 -5.86 -12.66 10.56
N LEU A 110 -5.31 -11.48 10.26
CA LEU A 110 -3.89 -11.22 10.48
C LEU A 110 -3.56 -11.21 11.98
N ALA A 111 -4.43 -10.64 12.81
CA ALA A 111 -4.22 -10.63 14.25
C ALA A 111 -4.18 -12.06 14.83
N ASP A 112 -5.01 -12.96 14.30
CA ASP A 112 -4.98 -14.37 14.69
C ASP A 112 -3.69 -15.06 14.26
N GLU A 113 -3.19 -14.74 13.10
CA GLU A 113 -1.95 -15.29 12.54
C GLU A 113 -0.70 -14.74 13.24
N MET A 114 -0.70 -13.44 13.51
CA MET A 114 0.46 -12.70 14.04
C MET A 114 0.07 -11.77 15.19
N PRO A 115 -0.31 -12.31 16.35
CA PRO A 115 -0.73 -11.45 17.46
C PRO A 115 0.42 -10.59 17.97
N ALA A 116 0.13 -9.31 18.20
CA ALA A 116 1.06 -8.33 18.75
C ALA A 116 2.37 -8.19 17.95
N ALA A 117 2.31 -8.37 16.62
CA ALA A 117 3.49 -8.36 15.77
C ALA A 117 3.94 -6.97 15.33
N PHE A 118 3.14 -5.93 15.59
CA PHE A 118 3.39 -4.59 15.05
C PHE A 118 3.54 -3.54 16.14
N ASP A 119 4.51 -2.65 15.94
CA ASP A 119 4.74 -1.51 16.84
C ASP A 119 3.71 -0.40 16.62
N VAL A 120 3.29 -0.21 15.38
CA VAL A 120 2.34 0.84 14.98
C VAL A 120 1.30 0.26 14.04
N VAL A 121 0.05 0.69 14.21
CA VAL A 121 -1.04 0.32 13.30
C VAL A 121 -1.66 1.60 12.76
N THR A 122 -1.77 1.71 11.44
CA THR A 122 -2.44 2.82 10.78
C THR A 122 -3.67 2.32 10.04
N CYS A 123 -4.72 3.14 9.99
CA CYS A 123 -5.94 2.83 9.24
C CYS A 123 -6.56 4.12 8.68
N MET A 124 -5.72 4.95 8.11
CA MET A 124 -6.08 6.31 7.70
C MET A 124 -7.19 6.37 6.67
N GLU A 125 -7.16 5.48 5.68
CA GLU A 125 -8.15 5.52 4.61
C GLU A 125 -9.49 4.92 5.01
N MET A 126 -9.51 4.00 5.94
CA MET A 126 -10.75 3.38 6.42
C MET A 126 -11.59 4.34 7.24
N LEU A 127 -10.97 5.34 7.84
CA LEU A 127 -11.67 6.32 8.68
C LEU A 127 -12.55 7.28 7.87
N GLU A 128 -12.39 7.31 6.54
CA GLU A 128 -13.16 8.16 5.65
C GLU A 128 -14.47 7.51 5.19
N HIS A 129 -14.68 6.27 5.52
CA HIS A 129 -15.87 5.50 5.16
C HIS A 129 -16.73 5.19 6.41
#